data_7afc4072a5acfc7ad5e62cc350ae6001
#
_entry.id   7afc4072a5acfc7ad5e62cc350ae6001
#
_cell.length_a   1.000
_cell.length_b   1.000
_cell.length_c   1.000
_cell.angle_alpha   90.00
_cell.angle_beta   90.00
_cell.angle_gamma   90.00
#
_symmetry.space_group_name_H-M   'P 1'
#
loop_
_entity.id
_entity.type
_entity.pdbx_description
1 polymer ?
#
loop_
_entity_poly.entity_id
_entity_poly.type
_entity_poly.pdbx_seq_one_letter_code
_entity_poly.pdbx_strand_id
1 'polypeptide(L)'
;GTEGASFFVVNADSFEAASGMERTLVMNFANAHRPGGGFLNGARAQEESLCRCSTLYKSISSDKAREMYDYNNTHKNPCDSDYMLLSPSVYVYRSFTGELLDYPFWTSVVTVPAPNKCGAASRTSQEILDNVMVERLRKMLFLAARKGYRNLVLGAWGCGAFGNDTRRVATYFYQLFFGDDGFSQF
;
A
#
# COMPACT_ATOMS: atom_id res chain seq x y z
N GLY A 1 5.44 -19.49 -24.15
CA GLY A 1 5.36 -18.03 -24.17
C GLY A 1 5.03 -17.52 -22.78
N THR A 2 5.84 -16.63 -22.24
CA THR A 2 5.51 -15.90 -21.01
C THR A 2 4.40 -14.91 -21.37
N GLU A 3 3.17 -15.22 -21.00
CA GLU A 3 2.11 -14.22 -21.05
C GLU A 3 2.47 -13.11 -20.07
N GLY A 4 2.42 -11.86 -20.51
CA GLY A 4 2.59 -10.71 -19.65
C GLY A 4 1.43 -10.57 -18.66
N ALA A 5 1.58 -9.68 -17.67
CA ALA A 5 0.53 -9.42 -16.69
C ALA A 5 -0.74 -8.87 -17.35
N SER A 6 -1.88 -9.27 -16.85
CA SER A 6 -3.17 -8.67 -17.20
C SER A 6 -3.51 -7.55 -16.20
N PHE A 7 -4.03 -6.44 -16.72
CA PHE A 7 -4.37 -5.27 -15.93
C PHE A 7 -5.88 -5.03 -15.94
N PHE A 8 -6.45 -4.89 -14.75
CA PHE A 8 -7.87 -4.65 -14.59
C PHE A 8 -8.10 -3.42 -13.71
N VAL A 9 -9.06 -2.61 -14.08
CA VAL A 9 -9.57 -1.53 -13.24
C VAL A 9 -10.94 -1.96 -12.76
N VAL A 10 -11.09 -2.10 -11.45
CA VAL A 10 -12.33 -2.55 -10.82
C VAL A 10 -12.85 -1.51 -9.84
N ASN A 11 -14.16 -1.34 -9.78
CA ASN A 11 -14.83 -0.49 -8.80
C ASN A 11 -15.15 -1.32 -7.55
N ALA A 12 -14.11 -1.59 -6.77
CA ALA A 12 -14.21 -2.39 -5.54
C ALA A 12 -13.19 -1.87 -4.52
N ASP A 13 -13.44 -2.12 -3.22
CA ASP A 13 -12.38 -1.91 -2.23
C ASP A 13 -11.26 -2.94 -2.40
N SER A 14 -10.11 -2.67 -1.76
CA SER A 14 -8.90 -3.48 -1.98
C SER A 14 -9.08 -4.94 -1.58
N PHE A 15 -9.73 -5.23 -0.47
CA PHE A 15 -9.96 -6.61 -0.05
C PHE A 15 -11.02 -7.33 -0.90
N GLU A 16 -12.05 -6.62 -1.32
CA GLU A 16 -13.04 -7.16 -2.24
C GLU A 16 -12.37 -7.57 -3.56
N ALA A 17 -11.50 -6.73 -4.10
CA ALA A 17 -10.72 -7.05 -5.29
C ALA A 17 -9.78 -8.26 -5.10
N ALA A 18 -9.25 -8.45 -3.89
CA ALA A 18 -8.35 -9.58 -3.57
C ALA A 18 -9.08 -10.91 -3.33
N SER A 19 -10.38 -10.86 -3.06
CA SER A 19 -11.16 -12.06 -2.73
C SER A 19 -11.11 -13.10 -3.86
N GLY A 20 -10.81 -14.34 -3.51
CA GLY A 20 -10.75 -15.45 -4.48
C GLY A 20 -9.46 -15.53 -5.30
N MET A 21 -8.50 -14.63 -5.09
CA MET A 21 -7.20 -14.67 -5.78
C MET A 21 -6.10 -15.28 -4.89
N GLU A 22 -5.30 -16.14 -5.48
CA GLU A 22 -4.13 -16.75 -4.81
C GLU A 22 -2.87 -15.91 -5.01
N ARG A 23 -1.91 -16.07 -4.10
CA ARG A 23 -0.63 -15.35 -4.14
C ARG A 23 -0.81 -13.86 -4.38
N THR A 24 -1.69 -13.26 -3.60
CA THR A 24 -2.11 -11.87 -3.74
C THR A 24 -1.45 -11.00 -2.69
N LEU A 25 -0.96 -9.86 -3.13
CA LEU A 25 -0.43 -8.80 -2.28
C LEU A 25 -1.29 -7.57 -2.42
N VAL A 26 -1.90 -7.15 -1.33
CA VAL A 26 -2.72 -5.94 -1.25
C VAL A 26 -1.86 -4.79 -0.72
N MET A 27 -1.88 -3.67 -1.41
CA MET A 27 -1.16 -2.47 -0.98
C MET A 27 -1.97 -1.70 0.06
N ASN A 28 -1.38 -1.49 1.24
CA ASN A 28 -1.90 -0.60 2.27
C ASN A 28 -1.31 0.79 2.10
N PHE A 29 -2.17 1.79 1.90
CA PHE A 29 -1.78 3.21 1.76
C PHE A 29 -1.58 3.81 3.16
N ALA A 30 -0.42 3.58 3.71
CA ALA A 30 -0.15 3.69 5.13
C ALA A 30 0.22 5.10 5.60
N ASN A 31 -0.02 5.35 6.88
CA ASN A 31 0.64 6.41 7.64
C ASN A 31 2.05 5.96 8.03
N ALA A 32 3.05 6.82 7.84
CA ALA A 32 4.44 6.50 8.13
C ALA A 32 4.80 6.53 9.63
N HIS A 33 3.97 7.19 10.44
CA HIS A 33 4.28 7.54 11.82
C HIS A 33 3.44 6.79 12.85
N ARG A 34 2.27 6.30 12.43
CA ARG A 34 1.29 5.67 13.31
C ARG A 34 0.68 4.44 12.65
N PRO A 35 0.81 3.26 13.26
CA PRO A 35 0.16 2.05 12.74
C PRO A 35 -1.35 2.25 12.59
N GLY A 36 -1.88 1.92 11.41
CA GLY A 36 -3.31 2.06 11.14
C GLY A 36 -3.81 3.49 10.98
N GLY A 37 -2.91 4.48 10.98
CA GLY A 37 -3.30 5.90 10.87
C GLY A 37 -4.23 6.32 11.99
N GLY A 38 -5.43 6.79 11.63
CA GLY A 38 -6.49 7.19 12.57
C GLY A 38 -7.49 6.08 12.91
N PHE A 39 -7.12 4.81 12.73
CA PHE A 39 -8.00 3.65 12.94
C PHE A 39 -8.67 3.66 14.33
N LEU A 40 -7.90 3.89 15.39
CA LEU A 40 -8.41 3.91 16.75
C LEU A 40 -9.32 5.12 17.05
N ASN A 41 -9.29 6.13 16.21
CA ASN A 41 -10.07 7.38 16.35
C ASN A 41 -11.21 7.49 15.32
N GLY A 42 -11.52 6.42 14.60
CA GLY A 42 -12.65 6.36 13.66
C GLY A 42 -12.43 7.01 12.29
N ALA A 43 -11.19 7.32 11.91
CA ALA A 43 -10.88 7.80 10.56
C ALA A 43 -11.24 6.73 9.50
N ARG A 44 -11.50 7.15 8.25
CA ARG A 44 -12.13 6.30 7.22
C ARG A 44 -11.41 6.30 5.87
N ALA A 45 -10.09 6.51 5.85
CA ALA A 45 -9.31 6.33 4.64
C ALA A 45 -9.05 4.82 4.36
N GLN A 46 -8.26 4.52 3.34
CA GLN A 46 -8.04 3.14 2.92
C GLN A 46 -7.36 2.28 4.01
N GLU A 47 -6.31 2.77 4.66
CA GLU A 47 -5.64 2.03 5.73
C GLU A 47 -6.59 1.69 6.88
N GLU A 48 -7.36 2.66 7.34
CA GLU A 48 -8.32 2.47 8.43
C GLU A 48 -9.39 1.44 8.04
N SER A 49 -9.85 1.46 6.81
CA SER A 49 -10.80 0.47 6.29
C SER A 49 -10.22 -0.92 6.27
N LEU A 50 -8.97 -1.10 5.83
CA LEU A 50 -8.29 -2.39 5.88
C LEU A 50 -8.18 -2.90 7.32
N CYS A 51 -7.85 -2.02 8.26
CA CYS A 51 -7.75 -2.37 9.68
C CYS A 51 -9.10 -2.79 10.28
N ARG A 52 -10.20 -2.14 9.89
CA ARG A 52 -11.55 -2.53 10.35
C ARG A 52 -12.00 -3.88 9.82
N CYS A 53 -11.57 -4.24 8.64
CA CYS A 53 -12.05 -5.43 7.93
C CYS A 53 -11.22 -6.70 8.22
N SER A 54 -10.08 -6.56 8.90
CA SER A 54 -9.10 -7.64 8.99
C SER A 54 -8.24 -7.59 10.25
N THR A 55 -7.32 -8.54 10.34
CA THR A 55 -6.31 -8.60 11.39
C THR A 55 -5.07 -7.74 11.09
N LEU A 56 -5.11 -6.87 10.09
CA LEU A 56 -3.96 -6.06 9.67
C LEU A 56 -3.39 -5.23 10.83
N TYR A 57 -4.22 -4.55 11.60
CA TYR A 57 -3.78 -3.70 12.70
C TYR A 57 -2.93 -4.45 13.72
N LYS A 58 -3.29 -5.68 14.04
CA LYS A 58 -2.51 -6.54 14.95
C LYS A 58 -1.09 -6.79 14.41
N SER A 59 -0.96 -6.97 13.10
CA SER A 59 0.35 -7.16 12.46
C SER A 59 1.20 -5.89 12.49
N ILE A 60 0.66 -4.77 12.02
CA ILE A 60 1.43 -3.52 11.87
C ILE A 60 1.64 -2.77 13.20
N SER A 61 0.90 -3.10 14.24
CA SER A 61 1.12 -2.59 15.61
C SER A 61 1.98 -3.52 16.48
N SER A 62 2.49 -4.60 15.92
CA SER A 62 3.36 -5.55 16.63
C SER A 62 4.76 -4.97 16.91
N ASP A 63 5.49 -5.57 17.84
CA ASP A 63 6.85 -5.14 18.16
C ASP A 63 7.79 -5.22 16.94
N LYS A 64 7.61 -6.24 16.09
CA LYS A 64 8.41 -6.36 14.85
C LYS A 64 8.19 -5.22 13.87
N ALA A 65 6.98 -4.66 13.82
CA ALA A 65 6.63 -3.56 12.93
C ALA A 65 7.10 -2.20 13.45
N ARG A 66 7.39 -2.09 14.73
CA ARG A 66 7.74 -0.81 15.38
C ARG A 66 8.95 -0.12 14.75
N GLU A 67 9.90 -0.86 14.23
CA GLU A 67 11.13 -0.34 13.64
C GLU A 67 10.86 0.71 12.53
N MET A 68 9.89 0.47 11.64
CA MET A 68 9.53 1.43 10.60
C MET A 68 9.03 2.76 11.20
N TYR A 69 8.10 2.69 12.13
CA TYR A 69 7.49 3.89 12.73
C TYR A 69 8.49 4.68 13.57
N ASP A 70 9.31 3.98 14.35
CA ASP A 70 10.36 4.60 15.15
C ASP A 70 11.41 5.26 14.26
N TYR A 71 11.81 4.62 13.17
CA TYR A 71 12.73 5.19 12.19
C TYR A 71 12.17 6.48 11.60
N ASN A 72 10.95 6.46 11.08
CA ASN A 72 10.30 7.62 10.48
C ASN A 72 10.09 8.76 11.49
N ASN A 73 9.77 8.45 12.73
CA ASN A 73 9.57 9.44 13.79
C ASN A 73 10.88 10.08 14.25
N THR A 74 11.99 9.36 14.14
CA THR A 74 13.30 9.81 14.62
C THR A 74 14.06 10.61 13.56
N HIS A 75 14.03 10.16 12.31
CA HIS A 75 14.84 10.74 11.22
C HIS A 75 14.25 12.02 10.62
N LYS A 76 12.97 12.28 10.81
CA LYS A 76 12.27 13.51 10.40
C LYS A 76 12.51 13.92 8.93
N ASN A 77 12.64 12.96 8.03
CA ASN A 77 12.71 13.23 6.60
C ASN A 77 11.31 13.66 6.11
N PRO A 78 11.18 14.77 5.33
CA PRO A 78 9.88 15.22 4.82
C PRO A 78 9.12 14.17 4.00
N CYS A 79 9.83 13.27 3.33
CA CYS A 79 9.26 12.18 2.55
C CYS A 79 9.25 10.83 3.30
N ASP A 80 9.47 10.84 4.60
CA ASP A 80 9.56 9.65 5.46
C ASP A 80 10.75 8.76 5.06
N SER A 81 10.51 7.52 4.71
CA SER A 81 11.55 6.58 4.27
C SER A 81 10.97 5.56 3.30
N ASP A 82 11.82 4.72 2.72
CA ASP A 82 11.42 3.57 1.91
C ASP A 82 11.12 2.32 2.76
N TYR A 83 11.08 2.45 4.08
CA TYR A 83 10.63 1.38 4.95
C TYR A 83 9.22 0.93 4.55
N MET A 84 9.02 -0.35 4.44
CA MET A 84 7.71 -0.96 4.25
C MET A 84 7.59 -2.23 5.08
N LEU A 85 6.37 -2.60 5.41
CA LEU A 85 6.10 -3.78 6.22
C LEU A 85 5.37 -4.80 5.35
N LEU A 86 5.82 -6.05 5.39
CA LEU A 86 5.10 -7.16 4.80
C LEU A 86 4.37 -7.94 5.88
N SER A 87 3.04 -7.99 5.77
CA SER A 87 2.16 -8.81 6.59
C SER A 87 1.70 -10.00 5.76
N PRO A 88 2.36 -11.17 5.86
CA PRO A 88 2.13 -12.27 4.92
C PRO A 88 0.79 -12.98 5.13
N SER A 89 0.20 -12.89 6.31
CA SER A 89 -1.04 -13.60 6.67
C SER A 89 -1.99 -12.67 7.39
N VAL A 90 -2.85 -12.03 6.61
CA VAL A 90 -3.91 -11.15 7.11
C VAL A 90 -5.26 -11.82 6.88
N TYR A 91 -6.04 -11.98 7.94
CA TYR A 91 -7.37 -12.57 7.88
C TYR A 91 -8.41 -11.49 7.67
N VAL A 92 -9.13 -11.58 6.55
CA VAL A 92 -10.19 -10.63 6.19
C VAL A 92 -11.53 -11.27 6.55
N TYR A 93 -12.27 -10.64 7.46
CA TYR A 93 -13.51 -11.20 8.00
C TYR A 93 -14.70 -10.25 7.95
N ARG A 94 -14.50 -8.98 7.58
CA ARG A 94 -15.57 -8.00 7.39
C ARG A 94 -15.52 -7.38 6.01
N SER A 95 -16.70 -7.00 5.52
CA SER A 95 -16.82 -6.15 4.34
C SER A 95 -16.48 -4.70 4.67
N PHE A 96 -16.27 -3.90 3.64
CA PHE A 96 -16.06 -2.44 3.76
C PHE A 96 -17.18 -1.73 4.54
N THR A 97 -18.42 -2.24 4.48
CA THR A 97 -19.57 -1.71 5.21
C THR A 97 -19.67 -2.20 6.65
N GLY A 98 -18.77 -3.07 7.09
CA GLY A 98 -18.67 -3.57 8.47
C GLY A 98 -19.40 -4.88 8.75
N GLU A 99 -20.07 -5.47 7.76
CA GLU A 99 -20.77 -6.74 7.88
C GLU A 99 -19.77 -7.90 7.89
N LEU A 100 -20.08 -8.95 8.65
CA LEU A 100 -19.26 -10.16 8.63
C LEU A 100 -19.37 -10.83 7.25
N LEU A 101 -18.24 -11.29 6.73
CA LEU A 101 -18.20 -12.03 5.48
C LEU A 101 -18.71 -13.45 5.67
N ASP A 102 -19.51 -13.95 4.73
CA ASP A 102 -19.93 -15.36 4.70
C ASP A 102 -18.71 -16.27 4.44
N TYR A 103 -17.76 -15.81 3.66
CA TYR A 103 -16.53 -16.52 3.32
C TYR A 103 -15.28 -15.67 3.61
N PRO A 104 -14.85 -15.61 4.88
CA PRO A 104 -13.59 -14.95 5.23
C PRO A 104 -12.42 -15.58 4.50
N PHE A 105 -11.35 -14.80 4.26
CA PHE A 105 -10.19 -15.28 3.52
C PHE A 105 -8.89 -14.68 4.04
N TRP A 106 -7.78 -15.32 3.67
CA TRP A 106 -6.43 -14.86 3.97
C TRP A 106 -5.82 -14.18 2.75
N THR A 107 -5.08 -13.11 2.99
CA THR A 107 -4.28 -12.42 1.97
C THR A 107 -3.02 -11.84 2.58
N SER A 108 -2.05 -11.50 1.74
CA SER A 108 -0.88 -10.73 2.18
C SER A 108 -1.12 -9.25 1.96
N VAL A 109 -0.54 -8.43 2.84
CA VAL A 109 -0.61 -6.97 2.75
C VAL A 109 0.79 -6.39 2.86
N VAL A 110 1.13 -5.46 1.97
CA VAL A 110 2.32 -4.62 2.08
C VAL A 110 1.93 -3.21 2.51
N THR A 111 2.52 -2.77 3.59
CA THR A 111 2.27 -1.45 4.19
C THR A 111 3.33 -0.49 3.68
N VAL A 112 2.92 0.48 2.86
CA VAL A 112 3.82 1.40 2.15
C VAL A 112 3.35 2.84 2.36
N PRO A 113 4.05 3.63 3.18
CA PRO A 113 3.72 5.04 3.37
C PRO A 113 4.09 5.89 2.16
N ALA A 114 3.16 6.73 1.71
CA ALA A 114 3.45 7.80 0.75
C ALA A 114 3.87 9.08 1.48
N PRO A 115 4.67 9.96 0.84
CA PRO A 115 4.91 11.29 1.36
C PRO A 115 3.59 12.06 1.55
N ASN A 116 3.49 12.79 2.64
CA ASN A 116 2.34 13.66 2.91
C ASN A 116 2.56 15.05 2.32
N LYS A 117 2.08 15.26 1.11
CA LYS A 117 2.19 16.54 0.40
C LYS A 117 1.41 17.68 1.06
N CYS A 118 0.38 17.36 1.83
CA CYS A 118 -0.38 18.32 2.62
C CYS A 118 0.20 18.57 4.03
N GLY A 119 1.29 17.90 4.36
CA GLY A 119 1.95 17.98 5.68
C GLY A 119 3.45 18.13 5.55
N ALA A 120 4.22 17.16 6.05
CA ALA A 120 5.68 17.24 6.14
C ALA A 120 6.37 17.49 4.79
N ALA A 121 5.82 16.96 3.69
CA ALA A 121 6.37 17.13 2.34
C ALA A 121 5.78 18.34 1.57
N SER A 122 5.04 19.23 2.24
CA SER A 122 4.36 20.37 1.58
C SER A 122 5.31 21.35 0.88
N ARG A 123 6.56 21.42 1.32
CA ARG A 123 7.61 22.28 0.75
C ARG A 123 8.60 21.52 -0.12
N THR A 124 8.40 20.23 -0.31
CA THR A 124 9.24 19.40 -1.18
C THR A 124 8.86 19.64 -2.64
N SER A 125 9.86 19.80 -3.51
CA SER A 125 9.60 20.00 -4.94
C SER A 125 8.91 18.77 -5.56
N GLN A 126 8.12 19.01 -6.60
CA GLN A 126 7.43 17.91 -7.29
C GLN A 126 8.41 16.92 -7.94
N GLU A 127 9.55 17.38 -8.41
CA GLU A 127 10.60 16.53 -8.96
C GLU A 127 11.15 15.56 -7.91
N ILE A 128 11.44 16.04 -6.72
CA ILE A 128 11.89 15.19 -5.61
C ILE A 128 10.80 14.21 -5.20
N LEU A 129 9.55 14.67 -5.10
CA LEU A 129 8.42 13.78 -4.78
C LEU A 129 8.24 12.68 -5.82
N ASP A 130 8.30 13.02 -7.11
CA ASP A 130 8.18 12.05 -8.19
C ASP A 130 9.27 10.96 -8.07
N ASN A 131 10.52 11.37 -7.86
CA ASN A 131 11.65 10.45 -7.72
C ASN A 131 11.51 9.55 -6.49
N VAL A 132 11.16 10.11 -5.35
CA VAL A 132 10.96 9.35 -4.11
C VAL A 132 9.82 8.34 -4.27
N MET A 133 8.71 8.76 -4.82
CA MET A 133 7.52 7.91 -4.94
C MET A 133 7.74 6.76 -5.94
N VAL A 134 8.34 7.05 -7.10
CA VAL A 134 8.69 6.01 -8.09
C VAL A 134 9.65 4.98 -7.50
N GLU A 135 10.71 5.44 -6.83
CA GLU A 135 11.68 4.53 -6.21
C GLU A 135 11.05 3.65 -5.13
N ARG A 136 10.17 4.22 -4.33
CA ARG A 136 9.47 3.45 -3.26
C ARG A 136 8.56 2.40 -3.86
N LEU A 137 7.82 2.74 -4.92
CA LEU A 137 6.99 1.77 -5.66
C LEU A 137 7.84 0.70 -6.35
N ARG A 138 8.98 1.09 -6.93
CA ARG A 138 9.92 0.14 -7.54
C ARG A 138 10.37 -0.91 -6.54
N LYS A 139 10.75 -0.49 -5.35
CA LYS A 139 11.16 -1.38 -4.26
C LYS A 139 10.03 -2.31 -3.82
N MET A 140 8.80 -1.79 -3.74
CA MET A 140 7.63 -2.60 -3.43
C MET A 140 7.38 -3.68 -4.49
N LEU A 141 7.42 -3.31 -5.77
CA LEU A 141 7.23 -4.25 -6.88
C LEU A 141 8.35 -5.30 -6.92
N PHE A 142 9.58 -4.89 -6.68
CA PHE A 142 10.71 -5.81 -6.56
C PHE A 142 10.52 -6.79 -5.41
N LEU A 143 10.09 -6.32 -4.25
CA LEU A 143 9.76 -7.17 -3.11
C LEU A 143 8.66 -8.18 -3.47
N ALA A 144 7.59 -7.73 -4.12
CA ALA A 144 6.49 -8.59 -4.54
C ALA A 144 6.96 -9.69 -5.49
N ALA A 145 7.76 -9.34 -6.50
CA ALA A 145 8.35 -10.31 -7.43
C ALA A 145 9.24 -11.32 -6.72
N ARG A 146 10.13 -10.85 -5.85
CA ARG A 146 11.06 -11.72 -5.09
C ARG A 146 10.34 -12.69 -4.16
N LYS A 147 9.19 -12.30 -3.61
CA LYS A 147 8.38 -13.14 -2.73
C LYS A 147 7.42 -14.07 -3.47
N GLY A 148 7.36 -14.00 -4.80
CA GLY A 148 6.55 -14.88 -5.63
C GLY A 148 5.07 -14.52 -5.66
N TYR A 149 4.70 -13.30 -5.37
CA TYR A 149 3.33 -12.83 -5.55
C TYR A 149 2.98 -12.75 -7.03
N ARG A 150 1.78 -13.17 -7.39
CA ARG A 150 1.29 -13.17 -8.77
C ARG A 150 0.18 -12.18 -9.03
N ASN A 151 -0.53 -11.79 -7.98
CA ASN A 151 -1.62 -10.84 -8.08
C ASN A 151 -1.32 -9.66 -7.16
N LEU A 152 -1.44 -8.45 -7.68
CA LEU A 152 -1.26 -7.22 -6.92
C LEU A 152 -2.54 -6.42 -6.93
N VAL A 153 -2.98 -5.96 -5.77
CA VAL A 153 -4.08 -5.01 -5.64
C VAL A 153 -3.50 -3.67 -5.25
N LEU A 154 -3.52 -2.75 -6.22
CA LEU A 154 -2.93 -1.42 -6.14
C LEU A 154 -4.03 -0.36 -6.18
N GLY A 155 -3.67 0.91 -6.12
CA GLY A 155 -4.64 1.99 -6.22
C GLY A 155 -4.01 3.38 -6.15
N ALA A 156 -4.82 4.38 -5.79
CA ALA A 156 -4.43 5.79 -5.74
C ALA A 156 -3.63 6.10 -4.47
N TRP A 157 -2.47 5.53 -4.37
CA TRP A 157 -1.55 5.62 -3.23
C TRP A 157 -1.19 7.08 -2.91
N GLY A 158 -1.46 7.50 -1.67
CA GLY A 158 -1.16 8.84 -1.19
C GLY A 158 -2.02 9.97 -1.77
N CYS A 159 -3.10 9.66 -2.48
CA CYS A 159 -3.91 10.65 -3.21
C CYS A 159 -5.12 11.18 -2.43
N GLY A 160 -5.41 10.63 -1.27
CA GLY A 160 -6.47 11.15 -0.38
C GLY A 160 -6.00 12.35 0.43
N ALA A 161 -6.02 12.23 1.75
CA ALA A 161 -5.62 13.30 2.67
C ALA A 161 -4.16 13.77 2.49
N PHE A 162 -3.28 12.93 1.95
CA PHE A 162 -1.87 13.28 1.68
C PHE A 162 -1.70 14.17 0.43
N GLY A 163 -2.71 14.32 -0.39
CA GLY A 163 -2.79 15.31 -1.46
C GLY A 163 -1.91 15.08 -2.68
N ASN A 164 -1.37 13.88 -2.89
CA ASN A 164 -0.64 13.56 -4.11
C ASN A 164 -1.59 13.47 -5.31
N ASP A 165 -1.10 13.80 -6.49
CA ASP A 165 -1.89 13.81 -7.72
C ASP A 165 -2.12 12.39 -8.25
N THR A 166 -3.39 12.03 -8.47
CA THR A 166 -3.78 10.70 -8.96
C THR A 166 -3.19 10.38 -10.34
N ARG A 167 -3.08 11.36 -11.23
CA ARG A 167 -2.48 11.20 -12.56
C ARG A 167 -0.99 10.90 -12.47
N ARG A 168 -0.29 11.56 -11.54
CA ARG A 168 1.13 11.30 -11.30
C ARG A 168 1.35 9.89 -10.77
N VAL A 169 0.58 9.46 -9.79
CA VAL A 169 0.69 8.10 -9.23
C VAL A 169 0.39 7.05 -10.30
N ALA A 170 -0.64 7.26 -11.14
CA ALA A 170 -0.91 6.40 -12.28
C ALA A 170 0.26 6.34 -13.26
N THR A 171 0.92 7.48 -13.51
CA THR A 171 2.11 7.57 -14.37
C THR A 171 3.29 6.80 -13.78
N TYR A 172 3.51 6.84 -12.47
CA TYR A 172 4.56 6.07 -11.81
C TYR A 172 4.37 4.56 -12.05
N PHE A 173 3.16 4.07 -11.84
CA PHE A 173 2.85 2.66 -12.12
C PHE A 173 3.01 2.32 -13.59
N TYR A 174 2.55 3.18 -14.50
CA TYR A 174 2.72 2.97 -15.93
C TYR A 174 4.20 2.84 -16.31
N GLN A 175 5.07 3.72 -15.82
CA GLN A 175 6.51 3.67 -16.07
C GLN A 175 7.13 2.36 -15.54
N LEU A 176 6.73 1.92 -14.36
CA LEU A 176 7.28 0.72 -13.73
C LEU A 176 6.83 -0.55 -14.45
N PHE A 177 5.59 -0.60 -14.92
CA PHE A 177 5.07 -1.79 -15.60
C PHE A 177 5.45 -1.85 -17.07
N PHE A 178 5.43 -0.72 -17.77
CA PHE A 178 5.60 -0.67 -19.24
C PHE A 178 6.88 0.02 -19.69
N GLY A 179 7.66 0.58 -18.77
CA GLY A 179 8.98 1.15 -19.06
C GLY A 179 10.11 0.12 -18.96
N ASP A 180 11.32 0.61 -18.75
CA ASP A 180 12.55 -0.20 -18.75
C ASP A 180 12.66 -1.18 -17.56
N ASP A 181 11.89 -0.97 -16.49
CA ASP A 181 11.90 -1.82 -15.29
C ASP A 181 11.34 -3.22 -15.53
N GLY A 182 10.43 -3.39 -16.48
CA GLY A 182 9.93 -4.69 -16.92
C GLY A 182 9.01 -5.39 -15.92
N PHE A 183 8.36 -4.68 -14.99
CA PHE A 183 7.47 -5.29 -14.00
C PHE A 183 6.16 -5.85 -14.59
N SER A 184 5.89 -5.66 -15.88
CA SER A 184 4.77 -6.32 -16.56
C SER A 184 4.95 -7.85 -16.70
N GLN A 185 6.05 -8.38 -16.20
CA GLN A 185 6.34 -9.83 -16.17
C GLN A 185 5.67 -10.56 -14.98
N PHE A 186 4.92 -9.88 -14.16
CA PHE A 186 4.15 -10.47 -13.06
C PHE A 186 3.18 -11.56 -13.51
#